data_171b022af81ca0ae6a1f3c0446448ceb
#
_entry.id   171b022af81ca0ae6a1f3c0446448ceb
#
_cell.length_a   1.000
_cell.length_b   1.000
_cell.length_c   1.000
_cell.angle_alpha   90.00
_cell.angle_beta   90.00
_cell.angle_gamma   90.00
#
_symmetry.space_group_name_H-M   'P 1'
#
loop_
_entity.id
_entity.type
_entity.pdbx_description
1 polymer ?
#
loop_
_entity_poly.entity_id
_entity_poly.type
_entity_poly.pdbx_seq_one_letter_code
_entity_poly.pdbx_strand_id
1 'polypeptide(L)'
;MIDLKRKLKNSGPLEVLVVISFLYVFTMLIWTASTRSEVVKKANDIQSNHKIVVEFINNEINKCSSNNNMSTSWGENCSSVWTSSKIVKYILINFKLNNPYNIKKPLIQTSQDPRIQAEGKAGQSTDKGIIFVSSNNFESEAGAEWVIGACVKSPCVAAGNNELVSAYR
;
A
#
# COMPACT_ATOMS: atom_id res chain seq x y z
N MET A 1 -30.63 -26.48 23.04
CA MET A 1 -31.43 -25.36 22.48
C MET A 1 -32.79 -25.18 23.17
N ILE A 2 -33.37 -26.20 23.74
CA ILE A 2 -34.70 -26.17 24.40
C ILE A 2 -34.65 -25.46 25.77
N ASP A 3 -33.54 -25.56 26.49
CA ASP A 3 -33.38 -25.02 27.84
C ASP A 3 -33.26 -23.49 27.92
N LEU A 4 -32.69 -22.86 26.87
CA LEU A 4 -32.54 -21.40 26.78
C LEU A 4 -33.90 -20.70 26.61
N LYS A 5 -34.81 -21.29 25.80
CA LYS A 5 -36.19 -20.77 25.62
C LYS A 5 -37.02 -20.82 26.90
N ARG A 6 -36.78 -21.81 27.77
CA ARG A 6 -37.51 -21.95 29.03
C ARG A 6 -37.04 -20.96 30.09
N LYS A 7 -35.74 -20.61 30.12
CA LYS A 7 -35.19 -19.57 31.00
C LYS A 7 -35.63 -18.16 30.61
N LEU A 8 -35.67 -17.86 29.30
CA LEU A 8 -36.13 -16.55 28.84
C LEU A 8 -37.61 -16.26 29.11
N LYS A 9 -38.45 -17.28 29.24
CA LYS A 9 -39.88 -17.09 29.50
C LYS A 9 -40.18 -16.67 30.95
N ASN A 10 -39.24 -16.88 31.87
CA ASN A 10 -39.39 -16.54 33.28
C ASN A 10 -38.52 -15.32 33.70
N SER A 11 -37.78 -14.73 32.77
CA SER A 11 -36.94 -13.55 33.03
C SER A 11 -37.81 -12.27 33.03
N GLY A 12 -37.62 -11.44 33.99
CA GLY A 12 -38.24 -10.12 34.04
C GLY A 12 -37.74 -9.24 32.88
N PRO A 13 -38.50 -8.20 32.50
CA PRO A 13 -38.13 -7.32 31.38
C PRO A 13 -36.74 -6.67 31.54
N LEU A 14 -36.29 -6.50 32.76
CA LEU A 14 -34.98 -5.93 33.08
C LEU A 14 -33.84 -6.91 32.77
N GLU A 15 -34.01 -8.19 33.03
CA GLU A 15 -33.01 -9.23 32.70
C GLU A 15 -32.85 -9.41 31.19
N VAL A 16 -33.95 -9.32 30.45
CA VAL A 16 -33.93 -9.38 28.99
C VAL A 16 -33.18 -8.18 28.41
N LEU A 17 -33.40 -6.97 28.93
CA LEU A 17 -32.69 -5.76 28.54
C LEU A 17 -31.16 -5.87 28.80
N VAL A 18 -30.76 -6.41 29.94
CA VAL A 18 -29.34 -6.62 30.26
C VAL A 18 -28.70 -7.58 29.27
N VAL A 19 -29.36 -8.72 28.96
CA VAL A 19 -28.82 -9.69 27.99
C VAL A 19 -28.70 -9.09 26.59
N ILE A 20 -29.69 -8.30 26.13
CA ILE A 20 -29.63 -7.63 24.83
C ILE A 20 -28.49 -6.59 24.79
N SER A 21 -28.31 -5.82 25.84
CA SER A 21 -27.21 -4.86 25.96
C SER A 21 -25.84 -5.52 25.90
N PHE A 22 -25.66 -6.64 26.60
CA PHE A 22 -24.45 -7.43 26.55
C PHE A 22 -24.17 -7.97 25.15
N LEU A 23 -25.15 -8.54 24.47
CA LEU A 23 -25.01 -9.03 23.11
C LEU A 23 -24.65 -7.90 22.12
N TYR A 24 -25.26 -6.73 22.28
CA TYR A 24 -24.95 -5.56 21.46
C TYR A 24 -23.49 -5.10 21.65
N VAL A 25 -23.01 -4.95 22.87
CA VAL A 25 -21.63 -4.59 23.18
C VAL A 25 -20.66 -5.64 22.62
N PHE A 26 -20.95 -6.93 22.80
CA PHE A 26 -20.11 -8.02 22.28
C PHE A 26 -20.02 -8.01 20.75
N THR A 27 -21.14 -7.81 20.06
CA THR A 27 -21.13 -7.72 18.58
C THR A 27 -20.37 -6.51 18.09
N MET A 28 -20.47 -5.36 18.77
CA MET A 28 -19.69 -4.17 18.46
C MET A 28 -18.19 -4.38 18.66
N LEU A 29 -17.78 -5.05 19.73
CA LEU A 29 -16.37 -5.37 19.99
C LEU A 29 -15.79 -6.31 18.93
N ILE A 30 -16.53 -7.34 18.54
CA ILE A 30 -16.09 -8.27 17.49
C ILE A 30 -15.95 -7.54 16.15
N TRP A 31 -16.92 -6.69 15.78
CA TRP A 31 -16.87 -5.93 14.54
C TRP A 31 -15.69 -4.97 14.50
N THR A 32 -15.48 -4.20 15.56
CA THR A 32 -14.34 -3.26 15.63
C THR A 32 -12.99 -3.98 15.58
N ALA A 33 -12.86 -5.13 16.22
CA ALA A 33 -11.65 -5.95 16.15
C ALA A 33 -11.41 -6.50 14.73
N SER A 34 -12.44 -6.98 14.06
CA SER A 34 -12.36 -7.52 12.70
C SER A 34 -11.98 -6.43 11.68
N THR A 35 -12.63 -5.27 11.72
CA THR A 35 -12.33 -4.16 10.80
C THR A 35 -10.92 -3.62 11.01
N ARG A 36 -10.46 -3.55 12.27
CA ARG A 36 -9.08 -3.14 12.58
C ARG A 36 -8.05 -4.13 12.03
N SER A 37 -8.30 -5.42 12.15
CA SER A 37 -7.43 -6.47 11.62
C SER A 37 -7.32 -6.40 10.10
N GLU A 38 -8.42 -6.17 9.39
CA GLU A 38 -8.42 -6.02 7.93
C GLU A 38 -7.62 -4.80 7.46
N VAL A 39 -7.77 -3.66 8.14
CA VAL A 39 -6.99 -2.45 7.81
C VAL A 39 -5.49 -2.68 8.02
N VAL A 40 -5.10 -3.33 9.11
CA VAL A 40 -3.69 -3.66 9.37
C VAL A 40 -3.14 -4.60 8.32
N LYS A 41 -3.90 -5.64 7.94
CA LYS A 41 -3.49 -6.57 6.88
C LYS A 41 -3.25 -5.84 5.55
N LYS A 42 -4.20 -5.00 5.11
CA LYS A 42 -4.06 -4.21 3.87
C LYS A 42 -2.86 -3.28 3.92
N ALA A 43 -2.59 -2.67 5.07
CA ALA A 43 -1.42 -1.83 5.28
C ALA A 43 -0.12 -2.62 5.11
N ASN A 44 -0.02 -3.79 5.76
CA ASN A 44 1.14 -4.67 5.64
C ASN A 44 1.35 -5.18 4.21
N ASP A 45 0.27 -5.48 3.49
CA ASP A 45 0.34 -5.90 2.09
C ASP A 45 0.95 -4.79 1.21
N ILE A 46 0.57 -3.50 1.43
CA ILE A 46 1.17 -2.39 0.70
C ILE A 46 2.63 -2.19 1.08
N GLN A 47 2.99 -2.26 2.34
CA GLN A 47 4.38 -2.17 2.78
C GLN A 47 5.25 -3.25 2.14
N SER A 48 4.76 -4.48 2.12
CA SER A 48 5.43 -5.60 1.46
C SER A 48 5.60 -5.36 -0.05
N ASN A 49 4.54 -4.92 -0.72
CA ASN A 49 4.58 -4.61 -2.14
C ASN A 49 5.53 -3.43 -2.45
N HIS A 50 5.50 -2.39 -1.62
CA HIS A 50 6.43 -1.25 -1.74
C HIS A 50 7.89 -1.71 -1.62
N LYS A 51 8.18 -2.56 -0.64
CA LYS A 51 9.52 -3.14 -0.46
C LYS A 51 9.98 -3.94 -1.68
N ILE A 52 9.11 -4.76 -2.27
CA ILE A 52 9.42 -5.52 -3.50
C ILE A 52 9.78 -4.55 -4.65
N VAL A 53 9.03 -3.47 -4.83
CA VAL A 53 9.29 -2.47 -5.88
C VAL A 53 10.62 -1.75 -5.64
N VAL A 54 10.89 -1.36 -4.39
CA VAL A 54 12.15 -0.71 -4.00
C VAL A 54 13.35 -1.64 -4.25
N GLU A 55 13.26 -2.89 -3.80
CA GLU A 55 14.32 -3.88 -4.00
C GLU A 55 14.57 -4.16 -5.48
N PHE A 56 13.51 -4.25 -6.29
CA PHE A 56 13.63 -4.43 -7.73
C PHE A 56 14.38 -3.26 -8.39
N ILE A 57 13.98 -2.01 -8.10
CA ILE A 57 14.63 -0.82 -8.67
C ILE A 57 16.10 -0.74 -8.20
N ASN A 58 16.38 -0.98 -6.94
CA ASN A 58 17.76 -0.99 -6.41
C ASN A 58 18.63 -2.06 -7.06
N ASN A 59 18.09 -3.24 -7.30
CA ASN A 59 18.82 -4.32 -7.97
C ASN A 59 19.17 -3.95 -9.41
N GLU A 60 18.29 -3.29 -10.14
CA GLU A 60 18.59 -2.81 -11.48
C GLU A 60 19.61 -1.66 -11.49
N ILE A 61 19.55 -0.75 -10.51
CA ILE A 61 20.57 0.29 -10.32
C ILE A 61 21.93 -0.34 -10.07
N ASN A 62 22.02 -1.30 -9.15
CA ASN A 62 23.27 -1.97 -8.81
C ASN A 62 23.84 -2.76 -10.00
N LYS A 63 22.97 -3.46 -10.75
CA LYS A 63 23.35 -4.17 -11.97
C LYS A 63 23.95 -3.22 -13.01
N CYS A 64 23.34 -2.08 -13.20
CA CYS A 64 23.82 -1.08 -14.15
C CYS A 64 25.09 -0.34 -13.67
N SER A 65 25.23 -0.11 -12.38
CA SER A 65 26.46 0.45 -11.81
C SER A 65 27.67 -0.48 -11.99
N SER A 66 27.44 -1.78 -12.03
CA SER A 66 28.49 -2.77 -12.25
C SER A 66 28.92 -2.89 -13.71
N ASN A 67 28.02 -2.62 -14.66
CA ASN A 67 28.32 -2.71 -16.09
C ASN A 67 27.35 -1.86 -16.94
N ASN A 68 27.82 -0.70 -17.39
CA ASN A 68 27.04 0.25 -18.19
C ASN A 68 26.61 -0.28 -19.56
N ASN A 69 27.22 -1.35 -20.08
CA ASN A 69 26.86 -1.93 -21.37
C ASN A 69 25.70 -2.94 -21.28
N MET A 70 25.17 -3.18 -20.10
CA MET A 70 24.00 -4.04 -19.89
C MET A 70 22.69 -3.30 -20.20
N SER A 71 21.62 -4.08 -20.33
CA SER A 71 20.26 -3.58 -20.41
C SER A 71 19.51 -3.90 -19.11
N THR A 72 18.61 -2.99 -18.75
CA THR A 72 17.66 -3.18 -17.66
C THR A 72 16.64 -4.26 -18.00
N SER A 73 15.96 -4.78 -16.99
CA SER A 73 14.90 -5.77 -17.18
C SER A 73 13.73 -5.26 -18.03
N TRP A 74 13.50 -3.96 -18.09
CA TRP A 74 12.47 -3.34 -18.96
C TRP A 74 13.00 -2.92 -20.32
N GLY A 75 14.24 -3.29 -20.69
CA GLY A 75 14.81 -3.16 -22.02
C GLY A 75 15.47 -1.82 -22.34
N GLU A 76 15.70 -0.95 -21.36
CA GLU A 76 16.51 0.26 -21.55
C GLU A 76 17.98 -0.05 -21.30
N ASN A 77 18.87 0.62 -22.06
CA ASN A 77 20.30 0.48 -21.83
C ASN A 77 20.69 1.12 -20.50
N CYS A 78 21.62 0.51 -19.76
CA CYS A 78 22.10 1.07 -18.50
C CYS A 78 22.76 2.45 -18.65
N SER A 79 23.30 2.77 -19.82
CA SER A 79 23.86 4.10 -20.11
C SER A 79 22.82 5.13 -20.58
N SER A 80 21.57 4.69 -20.87
CA SER A 80 20.53 5.58 -21.34
C SER A 80 19.71 6.19 -20.22
N VAL A 81 18.89 7.18 -20.55
CA VAL A 81 17.89 7.75 -19.66
C VAL A 81 16.80 6.71 -19.38
N TRP A 82 16.47 6.51 -18.12
CA TRP A 82 15.38 5.61 -17.72
C TRP A 82 14.07 6.39 -17.57
N THR A 83 12.98 5.77 -17.97
CA THR A 83 11.65 6.37 -17.88
C THR A 83 10.78 5.63 -16.84
N SER A 84 10.19 6.38 -15.93
CA SER A 84 9.30 5.80 -14.90
C SER A 84 8.13 5.03 -15.49
N SER A 85 7.63 5.44 -16.65
CA SER A 85 6.53 4.76 -17.35
C SER A 85 6.91 3.36 -17.82
N LYS A 86 8.14 3.13 -18.30
CA LYS A 86 8.61 1.78 -18.70
C LYS A 86 8.81 0.89 -17.48
N ILE A 87 9.38 1.43 -16.39
CA ILE A 87 9.55 0.70 -15.12
C ILE A 87 8.19 0.26 -14.59
N VAL A 88 7.23 1.18 -14.49
CA VAL A 88 5.87 0.91 -14.01
C VAL A 88 5.18 -0.14 -14.90
N LYS A 89 5.26 0.00 -16.23
CA LYS A 89 4.68 -0.97 -17.16
C LYS A 89 5.29 -2.36 -17.00
N TYR A 90 6.60 -2.45 -16.84
CA TYR A 90 7.30 -3.72 -16.63
C TYR A 90 6.84 -4.40 -15.33
N ILE A 91 6.77 -3.64 -14.24
CA ILE A 91 6.33 -4.17 -12.94
C ILE A 91 4.87 -4.64 -13.01
N LEU A 92 3.97 -3.88 -13.62
CA LEU A 92 2.56 -4.26 -13.76
C LEU A 92 2.37 -5.58 -14.55
N ILE A 93 3.24 -5.85 -15.52
CA ILE A 93 3.15 -7.07 -16.36
C ILE A 93 3.77 -8.27 -15.63
N ASN A 94 4.92 -8.10 -14.98
CA ASN A 94 5.73 -9.21 -14.50
C ASN A 94 5.51 -9.53 -13.01
N PHE A 95 5.09 -8.55 -12.21
CA PHE A 95 4.80 -8.74 -10.79
C PHE A 95 3.29 -8.78 -10.62
N LYS A 96 2.75 -9.91 -10.21
CA LYS A 96 1.30 -10.10 -9.96
C LYS A 96 0.86 -9.41 -8.67
N LEU A 97 1.12 -8.12 -8.56
CA LEU A 97 0.82 -7.30 -7.40
C LEU A 97 -0.53 -6.60 -7.59
N ASN A 98 -1.36 -6.59 -6.55
CA ASN A 98 -2.69 -5.97 -6.58
C ASN A 98 -2.83 -4.92 -5.48
N ASN A 99 -3.61 -3.88 -5.74
CA ASN A 99 -3.96 -2.90 -4.72
C ASN A 99 -4.98 -3.52 -3.74
N PRO A 100 -4.63 -3.73 -2.47
CA PRO A 100 -5.50 -4.40 -1.49
C PRO A 100 -6.68 -3.53 -1.04
N TYR A 101 -6.64 -2.22 -1.30
CA TYR A 101 -7.76 -1.32 -1.01
C TYR A 101 -8.73 -1.19 -2.15
N ASN A 102 -8.27 -1.33 -3.39
CA ASN A 102 -9.12 -1.22 -4.57
C ASN A 102 -8.55 -2.00 -5.75
N ILE A 103 -9.10 -3.18 -6.00
CA ILE A 103 -8.67 -4.07 -7.08
C ILE A 103 -8.82 -3.45 -8.49
N LYS A 104 -9.66 -2.42 -8.64
CA LYS A 104 -9.86 -1.70 -9.91
C LYS A 104 -8.78 -0.65 -10.16
N LYS A 105 -8.04 -0.25 -9.14
CA LYS A 105 -6.91 0.69 -9.26
C LYS A 105 -5.61 -0.10 -9.42
N PRO A 106 -4.69 0.36 -10.28
CA PRO A 106 -3.37 -0.25 -10.35
C PRO A 106 -2.64 -0.09 -9.02
N LEU A 107 -1.78 -1.04 -8.69
CA LEU A 107 -0.94 -0.95 -7.50
C LEU A 107 0.16 0.10 -7.66
N ILE A 108 0.70 0.25 -8.87
CA ILE A 108 1.85 1.11 -9.13
C ILE A 108 1.53 2.10 -10.26
N GLN A 109 1.97 3.33 -10.11
CA GLN A 109 1.80 4.41 -11.09
C GLN A 109 3.03 5.31 -11.14
N THR A 110 3.17 6.02 -12.26
CA THR A 110 4.11 7.14 -12.34
C THR A 110 3.54 8.37 -11.62
N SER A 111 4.39 9.17 -11.03
CA SER A 111 4.02 10.45 -10.45
C SER A 111 5.07 11.51 -10.76
N GLN A 112 4.65 12.76 -10.83
CA GLN A 112 5.58 13.90 -10.90
C GLN A 112 6.25 14.14 -9.54
N ASP A 113 5.52 13.89 -8.45
CA ASP A 113 6.04 14.01 -7.10
C ASP A 113 5.50 12.88 -6.21
N PRO A 114 6.18 11.74 -6.15
CA PRO A 114 5.81 10.61 -5.31
C PRO A 114 5.77 10.95 -3.82
N ARG A 115 6.56 11.94 -3.36
CA ARG A 115 6.57 12.37 -1.97
C ARG A 115 5.24 13.00 -1.58
N ILE A 116 4.75 13.91 -2.41
CA ILE A 116 3.46 14.59 -2.17
C ILE A 116 2.33 13.55 -2.12
N GLN A 117 2.33 12.61 -3.04
CA GLN A 117 1.28 11.58 -3.09
C GLN A 117 1.39 10.56 -1.96
N ALA A 118 2.59 10.11 -1.60
CA ALA A 118 2.81 9.23 -0.47
C ALA A 118 2.39 9.89 0.86
N GLU A 119 2.76 11.15 1.05
CA GLU A 119 2.43 11.91 2.26
C GLU A 119 0.99 12.45 2.27
N GLY A 120 0.29 12.43 1.14
CA GLY A 120 -1.08 12.93 1.03
C GLY A 120 -1.21 14.45 1.18
N LYS A 121 -0.14 15.22 1.01
CA LYS A 121 -0.12 16.68 1.18
C LYS A 121 -1.03 17.41 0.19
N ALA A 122 -1.31 16.81 -0.95
CA ALA A 122 -2.23 17.37 -1.95
C ALA A 122 -3.71 17.01 -1.72
N GLY A 123 -4.06 16.49 -0.55
CA GLY A 123 -5.43 16.04 -0.25
C GLY A 123 -5.84 14.76 -0.97
N GLN A 124 -4.91 14.05 -1.57
CA GLN A 124 -5.14 12.85 -2.38
C GLN A 124 -5.21 11.57 -1.54
N SER A 125 -6.01 11.58 -0.50
CA SER A 125 -6.32 10.36 0.28
C SER A 125 -6.97 9.26 -0.57
N THR A 126 -7.36 9.58 -1.81
CA THR A 126 -7.92 8.64 -2.80
C THR A 126 -6.90 7.66 -3.36
N ASP A 127 -5.61 7.92 -3.17
CA ASP A 127 -4.51 7.14 -3.73
C ASP A 127 -3.93 6.11 -2.77
N LYS A 128 -4.64 5.90 -1.66
CA LYS A 128 -4.29 4.88 -0.68
C LYS A 128 -4.10 3.50 -1.34
N GLY A 129 -2.95 2.90 -1.05
CA GLY A 129 -2.59 1.59 -1.60
C GLY A 129 -1.98 1.65 -3.00
N ILE A 130 -1.67 2.83 -3.52
CA ILE A 130 -0.93 2.99 -4.76
C ILE A 130 0.54 3.32 -4.43
N ILE A 131 1.45 2.68 -5.16
CA ILE A 131 2.88 2.96 -5.11
C ILE A 131 3.20 3.91 -6.27
N PHE A 132 3.82 5.02 -5.98
CA PHE A 132 4.21 6.02 -6.96
C PHE A 132 5.71 5.97 -7.19
N VAL A 133 6.12 6.00 -8.46
CA VAL A 133 7.52 5.98 -8.87
C VAL A 133 7.80 7.16 -9.80
N SER A 134 8.85 7.91 -9.51
CA SER A 134 9.39 8.92 -10.40
C SER A 134 10.86 9.19 -10.09
N SER A 135 11.58 9.75 -11.07
CA SER A 135 12.84 10.44 -10.78
C SER A 135 12.58 11.92 -10.49
N ASN A 136 13.43 12.54 -9.69
CA ASN A 136 13.32 13.97 -9.39
C ASN A 136 13.51 14.88 -10.63
N ASN A 137 14.13 14.38 -11.70
CA ASN A 137 14.45 15.13 -12.92
C ASN A 137 13.64 14.67 -14.14
N PHE A 138 12.47 14.08 -13.98
CA PHE A 138 11.57 13.60 -15.04
C PHE A 138 12.18 12.58 -16.02
N GLU A 139 13.43 12.77 -16.41
CA GLU A 139 14.21 11.92 -17.29
C GLU A 139 15.57 11.77 -16.64
N SER A 140 15.86 10.61 -16.06
CA SER A 140 17.00 10.47 -15.19
C SER A 140 18.28 10.17 -15.93
N GLU A 141 19.15 11.14 -15.98
CA GLU A 141 20.57 10.93 -16.25
C GLU A 141 21.24 10.13 -15.12
N ALA A 142 22.45 9.67 -15.34
CA ALA A 142 23.25 9.05 -14.29
C ALA A 142 23.37 9.98 -13.09
N GLY A 143 23.10 9.47 -11.87
CA GLY A 143 23.06 10.27 -10.64
C GLY A 143 21.68 10.81 -10.24
N ALA A 144 20.62 10.46 -10.98
CA ALA A 144 19.28 10.86 -10.61
C ALA A 144 18.75 10.09 -9.39
N GLU A 145 18.04 10.82 -8.56
CA GLU A 145 17.31 10.25 -7.44
C GLU A 145 15.97 9.69 -7.92
N TRP A 146 15.77 8.40 -7.69
CA TRP A 146 14.48 7.74 -7.87
C TRP A 146 13.73 7.76 -6.56
N VAL A 147 12.52 8.26 -6.57
CA VAL A 147 11.62 8.30 -5.41
C VAL A 147 10.50 7.30 -5.59
N ILE A 148 10.34 6.44 -4.60
CA ILE A 148 9.28 5.44 -4.52
C ILE A 148 8.47 5.73 -3.26
N GLY A 149 7.23 6.14 -3.41
CA GLY A 149 6.37 6.53 -2.31
C GLY A 149 5.02 5.81 -2.33
N ALA A 150 4.46 5.53 -1.17
CA ALA A 150 3.15 4.91 -1.04
C ALA A 150 2.39 5.44 0.17
N CYS A 151 1.09 5.67 0.02
CA CYS A 151 0.18 5.83 1.14
C CYS A 151 -0.32 4.46 1.60
N VAL A 152 0.13 4.04 2.76
CA VAL A 152 -0.14 2.70 3.31
C VAL A 152 -1.49 2.67 4.02
N LYS A 153 -1.80 3.75 4.77
CA LYS A 153 -3.00 3.84 5.61
C LYS A 153 -3.47 5.30 5.69
N SER A 154 -4.76 5.52 5.87
CA SER A 154 -5.32 6.86 6.05
C SER A 154 -5.28 7.27 7.54
N PRO A 155 -4.99 8.54 7.86
CA PRO A 155 -4.53 9.59 6.95
C PRO A 155 -3.07 9.40 6.52
N CYS A 156 -2.76 9.61 5.25
CA CYS A 156 -1.41 9.37 4.69
C CYS A 156 -0.33 10.27 5.33
N VAL A 157 -0.70 11.45 5.78
CA VAL A 157 0.22 12.41 6.42
C VAL A 157 0.68 12.00 7.82
N ALA A 158 0.00 11.04 8.44
CA ALA A 158 0.38 10.59 9.79
C ALA A 158 1.64 9.72 9.73
N ALA A 159 2.50 9.87 10.71
CA ALA A 159 3.72 9.08 10.83
C ALA A 159 3.41 7.56 10.81
N GLY A 160 4.13 6.81 10.00
CA GLY A 160 3.93 5.37 9.81
C GLY A 160 2.73 4.98 8.92
N ASN A 161 2.03 5.96 8.34
CA ASN A 161 0.95 5.71 7.38
C ASN A 161 1.39 5.89 5.92
N ASN A 162 2.63 6.26 5.69
CA ASN A 162 3.25 6.32 4.37
C ASN A 162 4.63 5.68 4.39
N GLU A 163 5.07 5.26 3.23
CA GLU A 163 6.42 4.78 2.95
C GLU A 163 7.04 5.70 1.88
N LEU A 164 8.28 6.09 2.10
CA LEU A 164 9.01 6.92 1.17
C LEU A 164 10.48 6.48 1.14
N VAL A 165 10.95 6.05 0.00
CA VAL A 165 12.32 5.62 -0.21
C VAL A 165 12.91 6.33 -1.42
N SER A 166 14.16 6.77 -1.30
CA SER A 166 14.97 7.28 -2.40
C SER A 166 16.04 6.27 -2.78
N ALA A 167 16.19 6.05 -4.08
CA ALA A 167 17.26 5.25 -4.66
C ALA A 167 18.05 6.13 -5.64
N TYR A 168 19.37 6.01 -5.60
CA TYR A 168 20.28 6.82 -6.41
C TYR A 168 20.98 5.94 -7.45
N ARG A 169 20.93 6.42 -8.68
CA ARG A 169 21.58 5.78 -9.83
C ARG A 169 22.95 6.39 -10.11
#